data_74f82d3c323e174f70ca96947449be27
#
_entry.id   74f82d3c323e174f70ca96947449be27
#
_cell.length_a   1.000
_cell.length_b   1.000
_cell.length_c   1.000
_cell.angle_alpha   90.00
_cell.angle_beta   90.00
_cell.angle_gamma   90.00
#
_symmetry.space_group_name_H-M   'P 1'
#
loop_
_entity.id
_entity.type
_entity.pdbx_description
1 polymer ?
#
loop_
_entity_poly.entity_id
_entity_poly.type
_entity_poly.pdbx_seq_one_letter_code
_entity_poly.pdbx_strand_id
1 'polypeptide(L)'
;MSDLRVVLVGGDEALEEWRYVHNVVVPPAAMSFEEAGERLKRGYRLENVYDGDVLVGCSTVRPVVDGVVTLIARVLPEFRRRGFGAALYEHVLAYARVQGAEVVETCVLGVNEDGLRFARRYGFAEVERYVLDGESDEWVDLRLAL
;
A
#
# COMPACT_ATOMS: atom_id res chain seq x y z
N MET A 1 2.98 23.51 -1.56
CA MET A 1 2.11 22.47 -1.00
C MET A 1 1.46 21.68 -2.11
N SER A 2 1.48 20.40 -2.04
CA SER A 2 0.88 19.59 -3.09
C SER A 2 -0.64 19.57 -2.98
N ASP A 3 -1.31 19.41 -4.12
CA ASP A 3 -2.76 19.18 -4.20
C ASP A 3 -3.08 17.71 -4.00
N LEU A 4 -2.40 17.06 -3.07
CA LEU A 4 -2.55 15.63 -2.85
C LEU A 4 -3.96 15.31 -2.33
N ARG A 5 -4.64 14.40 -3.03
CA ARG A 5 -5.97 13.93 -2.64
C ARG A 5 -5.95 12.42 -2.52
N VAL A 6 -6.48 11.91 -1.43
CA VAL A 6 -6.66 10.48 -1.22
C VAL A 6 -8.15 10.19 -1.34
N VAL A 7 -8.53 9.34 -2.28
CA VAL A 7 -9.94 9.10 -2.63
C VAL A 7 -10.27 7.62 -2.49
N LEU A 8 -11.31 7.31 -1.74
CA LEU A 8 -11.79 5.95 -1.58
C LEU A 8 -12.28 5.40 -2.93
N VAL A 9 -11.86 4.19 -3.27
CA VAL A 9 -12.30 3.52 -4.48
C VAL A 9 -13.80 3.20 -4.36
N GLY A 10 -14.58 3.71 -5.28
CA GLY A 10 -16.03 3.58 -5.26
C GLY A 10 -16.63 3.44 -6.66
N GLY A 11 -16.12 2.50 -7.46
CA GLY A 11 -16.64 2.26 -8.80
C GLY A 11 -15.58 1.61 -9.69
N ASP A 12 -15.99 1.17 -10.86
CA ASP A 12 -15.15 0.39 -11.75
C ASP A 12 -13.95 1.16 -12.29
N GLU A 13 -14.14 2.43 -12.62
CA GLU A 13 -13.06 3.27 -13.14
C GLU A 13 -11.98 3.48 -12.08
N ALA A 14 -12.40 3.81 -10.85
CA ALA A 14 -11.47 3.98 -9.73
C ALA A 14 -10.77 2.67 -9.38
N LEU A 15 -11.48 1.55 -9.44
CA LEU A 15 -10.89 0.23 -9.19
C LEU A 15 -9.83 -0.12 -10.23
N GLU A 16 -10.07 0.20 -11.50
CA GLU A 16 -9.09 -0.03 -12.55
C GLU A 16 -7.84 0.84 -12.36
N GLU A 17 -7.99 2.08 -11.89
CA GLU A 17 -6.87 2.94 -11.55
C GLU A 17 -6.06 2.37 -10.38
N TRP A 18 -6.74 1.89 -9.36
CA TRP A 18 -6.09 1.23 -8.22
C TRP A 18 -5.30 0.00 -8.69
N ARG A 19 -5.93 -0.82 -9.50
CA ARG A 19 -5.31 -2.03 -10.08
C ARG A 19 -4.07 -1.68 -10.91
N TYR A 20 -4.14 -0.63 -11.71
CA TYR A 20 -3.00 -0.17 -12.51
C TYR A 20 -1.80 0.14 -11.62
N VAL A 21 -2.00 0.96 -10.58
CA VAL A 21 -0.91 1.30 -9.65
C VAL A 21 -0.34 0.06 -8.98
N HIS A 22 -1.22 -0.81 -8.48
CA HIS A 22 -0.81 -2.05 -7.83
C HIS A 22 0.08 -2.88 -8.76
N ASN A 23 -0.37 -3.10 -9.98
CA ASN A 23 0.35 -3.98 -10.92
C ASN A 23 1.67 -3.38 -11.42
N VAL A 24 1.77 -2.07 -11.48
CA VAL A 24 3.04 -1.40 -11.82
C VAL A 24 4.04 -1.53 -10.67
N VAL A 25 3.59 -1.35 -9.44
CA VAL A 25 4.49 -1.36 -8.27
C VAL A 25 4.89 -2.78 -7.87
N VAL A 26 3.99 -3.74 -8.00
CA VAL A 26 4.27 -5.15 -7.63
C VAL A 26 3.94 -6.10 -8.78
N PRO A 27 4.70 -6.06 -9.88
CA PRO A 27 4.42 -6.92 -11.05
C PRO A 27 4.30 -8.42 -10.73
N PRO A 28 5.10 -9.00 -9.81
CA PRO A 28 4.95 -10.42 -9.49
C PRO A 28 3.61 -10.80 -8.88
N ALA A 29 2.91 -9.82 -8.29
CA ALA A 29 1.60 -10.03 -7.69
C ALA A 29 0.49 -9.37 -8.51
N ALA A 30 0.73 -9.15 -9.81
CA ALA A 30 -0.27 -8.54 -10.69
C ALA A 30 -1.59 -9.29 -10.59
N MET A 31 -2.67 -8.54 -10.53
CA MET A 31 -4.00 -9.12 -10.37
C MET A 31 -4.94 -8.66 -11.48
N SER A 32 -5.97 -9.47 -11.72
CA SER A 32 -7.05 -9.16 -12.65
C SER A 32 -7.99 -8.12 -12.03
N PHE A 33 -8.86 -7.56 -12.87
CA PHE A 33 -9.91 -6.66 -12.40
C PHE A 33 -10.85 -7.37 -11.42
N GLU A 34 -11.18 -8.64 -11.70
CA GLU A 34 -12.01 -9.45 -10.81
C GLU A 34 -11.36 -9.65 -9.44
N GLU A 35 -10.07 -9.96 -9.41
CA GLU A 35 -9.33 -10.12 -8.18
C GLU A 35 -9.28 -8.82 -7.37
N ALA A 36 -9.11 -7.68 -8.05
CA ALA A 36 -9.18 -6.38 -7.40
C ALA A 36 -10.56 -6.15 -6.76
N GLY A 37 -11.63 -6.51 -7.48
CA GLY A 37 -13.00 -6.44 -6.96
C GLY A 37 -13.21 -7.33 -5.74
N GLU A 38 -12.57 -8.50 -5.70
CA GLU A 38 -12.65 -9.41 -4.55
C GLU A 38 -12.06 -8.78 -3.28
N ARG A 39 -11.04 -7.92 -3.42
CA ARG A 39 -10.48 -7.19 -2.27
C ARG A 39 -11.54 -6.30 -1.62
N LEU A 40 -12.32 -5.58 -2.42
CA LEU A 40 -13.42 -4.75 -1.91
C LEU A 40 -14.47 -5.59 -1.18
N LYS A 41 -14.83 -6.74 -1.74
CA LYS A 41 -15.80 -7.65 -1.14
C LYS A 41 -15.34 -8.21 0.20
N ARG A 42 -14.02 -8.35 0.38
CA ARG A 42 -13.42 -8.81 1.64
C ARG A 42 -13.31 -7.71 2.69
N GLY A 43 -13.79 -6.51 2.38
CA GLY A 43 -13.73 -5.38 3.29
C GLY A 43 -12.40 -4.66 3.31
N TYR A 44 -11.55 -4.88 2.32
CA TYR A 44 -10.29 -4.12 2.19
C TYR A 44 -10.62 -2.69 1.79
N ARG A 45 -10.00 -1.74 2.46
CA ARG A 45 -10.12 -0.33 2.11
C ARG A 45 -9.09 0.00 1.04
N LEU A 46 -9.56 0.28 -0.16
CA LEU A 46 -8.72 0.64 -1.30
C LEU A 46 -8.87 2.13 -1.58
N GLU A 47 -7.75 2.83 -1.72
CA GLU A 47 -7.75 4.27 -1.98
C GLU A 47 -6.80 4.58 -3.13
N ASN A 48 -7.17 5.57 -3.95
CA ASN A 48 -6.30 6.12 -4.98
C ASN A 48 -5.78 7.46 -4.51
N VAL A 49 -4.59 7.80 -4.96
CA VAL A 49 -3.92 9.05 -4.58
C VAL A 49 -3.64 9.85 -5.84
N TYR A 50 -4.06 11.11 -5.81
CA TYR A 50 -3.89 12.04 -6.93
C TYR A 50 -3.14 13.29 -6.50
N ASP A 51 -2.28 13.78 -7.39
CA ASP A 51 -1.71 15.13 -7.30
C ASP A 51 -2.46 15.98 -8.32
N GLY A 52 -3.38 16.83 -7.87
CA GLY A 52 -4.34 17.45 -8.77
C GLY A 52 -5.18 16.37 -9.43
N ASP A 53 -5.13 16.27 -10.75
CA ASP A 53 -5.86 15.26 -11.52
C ASP A 53 -4.98 14.08 -11.95
N VAL A 54 -3.73 14.03 -11.49
CA VAL A 54 -2.77 13.00 -11.90
C VAL A 54 -2.73 11.88 -10.86
N LEU A 55 -2.98 10.66 -11.30
CA LEU A 55 -2.87 9.47 -10.44
C LEU A 55 -1.41 9.21 -10.12
N VAL A 56 -1.05 9.21 -8.84
CA VAL A 56 0.34 9.04 -8.39
C VAL A 56 0.56 7.82 -7.50
N GLY A 57 -0.49 7.26 -6.93
CA GLY A 57 -0.33 6.14 -6.02
C GLY A 57 -1.64 5.50 -5.63
N CYS A 58 -1.55 4.52 -4.73
CA CYS A 58 -2.71 3.88 -4.13
C CYS A 58 -2.36 3.30 -2.76
N SER A 59 -3.37 2.91 -2.02
CA SER A 59 -3.18 2.23 -0.74
C SER A 59 -4.18 1.11 -0.55
N THR A 60 -3.81 0.18 0.33
CA THR A 60 -4.68 -0.90 0.80
C THR A 60 -4.60 -0.92 2.31
N VAL A 61 -5.75 -0.97 2.98
CA VAL A 61 -5.81 -1.22 4.42
C VAL A 61 -6.77 -2.39 4.62
N ARG A 62 -6.26 -3.48 5.16
CA ARG A 62 -7.07 -4.67 5.45
C ARG A 62 -7.84 -4.47 6.76
N PRO A 63 -8.89 -5.25 7.02
CA PRO A 63 -9.57 -5.20 8.31
C PRO A 63 -8.61 -5.48 9.47
N VAL A 64 -8.79 -4.78 10.59
CA VAL A 64 -8.01 -5.01 11.80
C VAL A 64 -8.44 -6.33 12.44
N VAL A 65 -7.47 -7.18 12.77
CA VAL A 65 -7.71 -8.46 13.46
C VAL A 65 -6.80 -8.54 14.68
N ASP A 66 -7.37 -8.67 15.86
CA ASP A 66 -6.64 -8.75 17.12
C ASP A 66 -5.63 -7.61 17.32
N GLY A 67 -6.03 -6.40 16.95
CA GLY A 67 -5.18 -5.21 17.08
C GLY A 67 -4.12 -5.07 16.00
N VAL A 68 -4.06 -6.00 15.04
CA VAL A 68 -3.07 -5.99 13.95
C VAL A 68 -3.74 -5.63 12.64
N VAL A 69 -3.14 -4.71 11.89
CA VAL A 69 -3.62 -4.33 10.58
C VAL A 69 -2.49 -4.47 9.55
N THR A 70 -2.83 -5.01 8.39
CA THR A 70 -1.92 -4.98 7.25
C THR A 70 -2.31 -3.80 6.37
N LEU A 71 -1.35 -2.93 6.07
CA LEU A 71 -1.57 -1.82 5.16
C LEU A 71 -0.39 -1.69 4.21
N ILE A 72 -0.67 -1.18 3.03
CA ILE A 72 0.36 -1.01 1.99
C ILE A 72 0.11 0.33 1.31
N ALA A 73 1.15 1.15 1.25
CA ALA A 73 1.13 2.43 0.53
C ALA A 73 2.04 2.29 -0.70
N ARG A 74 1.54 2.70 -1.86
CA ARG A 74 2.27 2.55 -3.13
C ARG A 74 2.30 3.88 -3.86
N VAL A 75 3.49 4.27 -4.31
CA VAL A 75 3.69 5.46 -5.15
C VAL A 75 4.30 5.00 -6.46
N LEU A 76 3.73 5.42 -7.57
CA LEU A 76 4.27 5.10 -8.89
C LEU A 76 5.72 5.57 -9.00
N PRO A 77 6.61 4.81 -9.66
CA PRO A 77 8.04 5.12 -9.70
C PRO A 77 8.37 6.55 -10.15
N GLU A 78 7.66 7.06 -11.14
CA GLU A 78 7.91 8.40 -11.70
C GLU A 78 7.56 9.54 -10.74
N PHE A 79 6.81 9.26 -9.67
CA PHE A 79 6.38 10.27 -8.71
C PHE A 79 7.06 10.13 -7.33
N ARG A 80 8.03 9.25 -7.22
CA ARG A 80 8.76 9.05 -5.96
C ARG A 80 9.68 10.23 -5.65
N ARG A 81 10.07 10.35 -4.37
CA ARG A 81 10.96 11.40 -3.85
C ARG A 81 10.35 12.80 -3.91
N ARG A 82 9.03 12.91 -3.87
CA ARG A 82 8.30 14.18 -3.85
C ARG A 82 7.48 14.37 -2.58
N GLY A 83 7.63 13.48 -1.59
CA GLY A 83 6.88 13.53 -0.34
C GLY A 83 5.49 12.89 -0.40
N PHE A 84 5.08 12.32 -1.52
CA PHE A 84 3.77 11.69 -1.65
C PHE A 84 3.67 10.44 -0.76
N GLY A 85 4.74 9.65 -0.68
CA GLY A 85 4.77 8.48 0.17
C GLY A 85 4.60 8.83 1.64
N ALA A 86 5.26 9.88 2.10
CA ALA A 86 5.14 10.35 3.48
C ALA A 86 3.70 10.78 3.79
N ALA A 87 3.09 11.57 2.91
CA ALA A 87 1.72 12.04 3.09
C ALA A 87 0.74 10.86 3.09
N LEU A 88 0.94 9.88 2.21
CA LEU A 88 0.09 8.71 2.14
C LEU A 88 0.22 7.83 3.39
N TYR A 89 1.44 7.60 3.88
CA TYR A 89 1.65 6.85 5.13
C TYR A 89 1.00 7.54 6.32
N GLU A 90 1.15 8.85 6.45
CA GLU A 90 0.48 9.61 7.51
C GLU A 90 -1.04 9.39 7.47
N HIS A 91 -1.60 9.42 6.27
CA HIS A 91 -3.03 9.22 6.07
C HIS A 91 -3.48 7.81 6.50
N VAL A 92 -2.81 6.76 6.01
CA VAL A 92 -3.22 5.38 6.30
C VAL A 92 -2.93 4.98 7.74
N LEU A 93 -1.86 5.48 8.35
CA LEU A 93 -1.56 5.23 9.76
C LEU A 93 -2.60 5.91 10.66
N ALA A 94 -3.00 7.13 10.34
CA ALA A 94 -4.05 7.82 11.08
C ALA A 94 -5.37 7.03 11.03
N TYR A 95 -5.72 6.52 9.85
CA TYR A 95 -6.91 5.67 9.70
C TYR A 95 -6.79 4.39 10.54
N ALA A 96 -5.64 3.72 10.48
CA ALA A 96 -5.39 2.50 11.24
C ALA A 96 -5.55 2.72 12.75
N ARG A 97 -5.04 3.83 13.27
CA ARG A 97 -5.19 4.19 14.69
C ARG A 97 -6.65 4.38 15.07
N VAL A 98 -7.43 5.06 14.23
CA VAL A 98 -8.87 5.25 14.47
C VAL A 98 -9.60 3.91 14.50
N GLN A 99 -9.16 2.94 13.71
CA GLN A 99 -9.73 1.59 13.68
C GLN A 99 -9.28 0.72 14.86
N GLY A 100 -8.44 1.24 15.75
CA GLY A 100 -8.00 0.51 16.93
C GLY A 100 -6.78 -0.39 16.72
N ALA A 101 -6.03 -0.18 15.64
CA ALA A 101 -4.81 -0.96 15.40
C ALA A 101 -3.74 -0.59 16.43
N GLU A 102 -3.07 -1.60 16.96
CA GLU A 102 -1.92 -1.45 17.87
C GLU A 102 -0.61 -1.77 17.14
N VAL A 103 -0.69 -2.61 16.12
CA VAL A 103 0.46 -3.04 15.33
C VAL A 103 0.09 -2.95 13.85
N VAL A 104 1.03 -2.45 13.07
CA VAL A 104 0.90 -2.36 11.61
C VAL A 104 1.90 -3.30 10.96
N GLU A 105 1.43 -4.07 10.01
CA GLU A 105 2.27 -4.91 9.15
C GLU A 105 2.19 -4.41 7.71
N THR A 106 3.31 -4.50 7.00
CA THR A 106 3.36 -4.18 5.57
C THR A 106 4.29 -5.16 4.86
N CYS A 107 4.22 -5.17 3.55
CA CYS A 107 5.02 -6.06 2.72
C CYS A 107 5.60 -5.27 1.54
N VAL A 108 6.89 -5.45 1.27
CA VAL A 108 7.60 -4.75 0.20
C VAL A 108 8.42 -5.76 -0.58
N LEU A 109 8.47 -5.60 -1.91
CA LEU A 109 9.39 -6.40 -2.74
C LEU A 109 10.83 -6.10 -2.36
N GLY A 110 11.66 -7.14 -2.25
CA GLY A 110 13.08 -6.99 -1.89
C GLY A 110 13.85 -6.10 -2.85
N VAL A 111 13.46 -6.06 -4.13
CA VAL A 111 14.11 -5.20 -5.13
C VAL A 111 13.65 -3.74 -5.06
N ASN A 112 12.59 -3.46 -4.32
CA ASN A 112 12.08 -2.10 -4.14
C ASN A 112 12.86 -1.42 -3.00
N GLU A 113 14.07 -1.00 -3.26
CA GLU A 113 14.94 -0.38 -2.25
C GLU A 113 14.36 0.93 -1.71
N ASP A 114 13.68 1.71 -2.55
CA ASP A 114 13.01 2.94 -2.12
C ASP A 114 11.92 2.65 -1.08
N GLY A 115 11.10 1.64 -1.33
CA GLY A 115 10.04 1.23 -0.41
C GLY A 115 10.59 0.72 0.92
N LEU A 116 11.64 -0.10 0.88
CA LEU A 116 12.29 -0.62 2.09
C LEU A 116 12.90 0.51 2.93
N ARG A 117 13.63 1.40 2.28
CA ARG A 117 14.25 2.55 2.96
C ARG A 117 13.19 3.44 3.60
N PHE A 118 12.11 3.68 2.88
CA PHE A 118 11.01 4.50 3.35
C PHE A 118 10.33 3.88 4.58
N ALA A 119 10.02 2.60 4.53
CA ALA A 119 9.39 1.89 5.65
C ALA A 119 10.28 1.95 6.90
N ARG A 120 11.58 1.72 6.73
CA ARG A 120 12.55 1.79 7.85
C ARG A 120 12.59 3.17 8.48
N ARG A 121 12.51 4.23 7.67
CA ARG A 121 12.47 5.62 8.19
C ARG A 121 11.27 5.87 9.06
N TYR A 122 10.14 5.24 8.76
CA TYR A 122 8.92 5.35 9.56
C TYR A 122 8.97 4.50 10.83
N GLY A 123 10.02 3.72 11.01
CA GLY A 123 10.21 2.90 12.19
C GLY A 123 9.80 1.45 12.02
N PHE A 124 9.44 1.03 10.81
CA PHE A 124 9.16 -0.37 10.54
C PHE A 124 10.42 -1.20 10.69
N ALA A 125 10.31 -2.34 11.38
CA ALA A 125 11.38 -3.31 11.52
C ALA A 125 11.09 -4.50 10.62
N GLU A 126 12.13 -5.00 9.97
CA GLU A 126 12.03 -6.19 9.13
C GLU A 126 11.77 -7.42 10.00
N VAL A 127 10.79 -8.24 9.63
CA VAL A 127 10.40 -9.44 10.34
C VAL A 127 10.88 -10.69 9.61
N GLU A 128 10.67 -10.75 8.30
CA GLU A 128 10.91 -11.96 7.51
C GLU A 128 11.16 -11.62 6.05
N ARG A 129 12.02 -12.43 5.42
CA ARG A 129 12.20 -12.42 3.96
C ARG A 129 11.89 -13.79 3.43
N TYR A 130 11.22 -13.86 2.29
CA TYR A 130 10.81 -15.13 1.73
C TYR A 130 10.55 -15.03 0.23
N VAL A 131 10.56 -16.17 -0.43
CA VAL A 131 10.20 -16.32 -1.84
C VAL A 131 9.01 -17.28 -1.88
N LEU A 132 7.95 -16.89 -2.57
CA LEU A 132 6.77 -17.73 -2.70
C LEU A 132 7.06 -18.92 -3.63
N ASP A 133 6.39 -20.04 -3.38
CA ASP A 133 6.57 -21.25 -4.18
C ASP A 133 6.31 -20.97 -5.66
N GLY A 134 7.25 -21.38 -6.51
CA GLY A 134 7.17 -21.19 -7.94
C GLY A 134 7.55 -19.79 -8.43
N GLU A 135 7.93 -18.89 -7.52
CA GLU A 135 8.36 -17.53 -7.85
C GLU A 135 9.86 -17.37 -7.58
N SER A 136 10.42 -16.26 -8.07
CA SER A 136 11.84 -15.95 -7.87
C SER A 136 12.04 -14.62 -7.14
N ASP A 137 10.98 -13.85 -6.94
CA ASP A 137 11.07 -12.55 -6.29
C ASP A 137 11.01 -12.67 -4.77
N GLU A 138 11.89 -11.95 -4.10
CA GLU A 138 11.92 -11.91 -2.63
C GLU A 138 10.96 -10.88 -2.11
N TRP A 139 10.19 -11.26 -1.08
CA TRP A 139 9.30 -10.37 -0.35
C TRP A 139 9.88 -10.10 1.03
N VAL A 140 9.63 -8.91 1.55
CA VAL A 140 10.07 -8.50 2.88
C VAL A 140 8.84 -8.05 3.67
N ASP A 141 8.59 -8.74 4.78
CA ASP A 141 7.55 -8.33 5.73
C ASP A 141 8.16 -7.45 6.81
N LEU A 142 7.49 -6.35 7.11
CA LEU A 142 7.94 -5.38 8.12
C LEU A 142 6.80 -5.07 9.09
N ARG A 143 7.16 -4.64 10.29
CA ARG A 143 6.23 -4.42 11.39
C ARG A 143 6.54 -3.13 12.14
N LEU A 144 5.48 -2.43 12.57
CA LEU A 144 5.56 -1.20 13.33
C LEU A 144 4.57 -1.24 14.50
N ALA A 145 5.06 -1.03 15.72
CA ALA A 145 4.18 -0.84 16.87
C ALA A 145 3.71 0.62 16.90
N LEU A 146 2.42 0.83 17.03
CA LEU A 146 1.82 2.17 17.10
C LEU A 146 1.85 2.76 18.48
#